data_cb13c6153b4aedd0ee74e5b9e871667d
#
_entry.id   cb13c6153b4aedd0ee74e5b9e871667d
#
_cell.length_a   1.000
_cell.length_b   1.000
_cell.length_c   1.000
_cell.angle_alpha   90.00
_cell.angle_beta   90.00
_cell.angle_gamma   90.00
#
_symmetry.space_group_name_H-M   'P 1'
#
loop_
_entity.id
_entity.type
_entity.pdbx_description
1 polymer ?
#
loop_
_entity_poly.entity_id
_entity_poly.type
_entity_poly.pdbx_seq_one_letter_code
_entity_poly.pdbx_strand_id
1 'polypeptide(L)' 'MVYLQKTHDQAISDKRRAGWNTARLKIFYDEYLEALGRYPEWQIDLGYQHWKRYGPFFFPTIGEFINHIEAGRREWISG' A
#
# COMPACT_ATOMS: atom_id res chain seq x y z
N MET A 1 -9.72 -9.58 -3.14
CA MET A 1 -9.74 -8.34 -2.31
C MET A 1 -9.52 -7.13 -3.20
N VAL A 2 -10.55 -6.29 -3.29
CA VAL A 2 -10.53 -5.15 -4.21
C VAL A 2 -9.48 -4.12 -3.83
N TYR A 3 -9.38 -3.78 -2.55
CA TYR A 3 -8.44 -2.75 -2.10
C TYR A 3 -7.00 -3.19 -2.20
N LEU A 4 -6.72 -4.45 -1.91
CA LEU A 4 -5.37 -4.98 -2.03
C LEU A 4 -4.93 -4.98 -3.49
N GLN A 5 -5.84 -5.33 -4.41
CA GLN A 5 -5.54 -5.34 -5.84
C GLN A 5 -5.28 -3.91 -6.36
N LYS A 6 -6.10 -2.94 -5.96
CA LYS A 6 -5.88 -1.54 -6.34
C LYS A 6 -4.53 -1.02 -5.85
N THR A 7 -4.17 -1.35 -4.61
CA THR A 7 -2.90 -0.97 -4.02
C THR A 7 -1.74 -1.57 -4.81
N HIS A 8 -1.87 -2.85 -5.16
CA HIS A 8 -0.87 -3.54 -5.96
C HIS A 8 -0.73 -2.92 -7.35
N ASP A 9 -1.85 -2.66 -8.03
CA ASP A 9 -1.82 -2.10 -9.38
C ASP A 9 -1.14 -0.73 -9.39
N GLN A 10 -1.42 0.10 -8.39
CA GLN A 10 -0.80 1.41 -8.26
C GLN A 10 0.71 1.28 -8.04
N ALA A 11 1.13 0.37 -7.16
CA ALA A 11 2.54 0.15 -6.87
C ALA A 11 3.29 -0.34 -8.11
N ILE A 12 2.73 -1.29 -8.87
CA ILE A 12 3.34 -1.80 -10.09
C ILE A 12 3.49 -0.69 -11.12
N SER A 13 2.47 0.14 -11.30
CA SER A 13 2.51 1.26 -12.23
C SER A 13 3.64 2.24 -11.89
N ASP A 14 3.77 2.60 -10.62
CA ASP A 14 4.81 3.52 -10.16
C ASP A 14 6.21 2.94 -10.35
N LYS A 15 6.40 1.65 -10.03
CA LYS A 15 7.71 0.99 -10.17
C LYS A 15 8.10 0.82 -11.62
N ARG A 16 7.16 0.54 -12.51
CA ARG A 16 7.45 0.47 -13.95
C ARG A 16 7.91 1.82 -14.49
N ARG A 17 7.32 2.91 -14.05
CA ARG A 17 7.78 4.25 -14.41
C ARG A 17 9.20 4.51 -13.91
N ALA A 18 9.57 3.93 -12.77
CA ALA A 18 10.91 4.04 -12.23
C ALA A 18 11.93 3.13 -12.92
N GLY A 19 11.50 2.32 -13.90
CA GLY A 19 12.40 1.47 -14.68
C GLY A 19 12.64 0.08 -14.11
N TRP A 20 11.80 -0.39 -13.21
CA TRP A 20 11.94 -1.73 -12.65
C TRP A 20 11.59 -2.81 -13.67
N ASN A 21 12.38 -3.87 -13.73
CA ASN A 21 12.11 -5.00 -14.60
C ASN A 21 11.06 -5.95 -13.98
N THR A 22 10.58 -6.90 -14.80
CA THR A 22 9.51 -7.82 -14.40
C THR A 22 9.90 -8.68 -13.18
N ALA A 23 11.14 -9.18 -13.14
CA ALA A 23 11.59 -10.02 -12.02
C ALA A 23 11.57 -9.24 -10.70
N ARG A 24 12.05 -8.01 -10.72
CA ARG A 24 12.06 -7.14 -9.54
C ARG A 24 10.65 -6.78 -9.08
N LEU A 25 9.76 -6.53 -10.02
CA LEU A 25 8.36 -6.25 -9.72
C LEU A 25 7.67 -7.44 -9.06
N LYS A 26 7.98 -8.66 -9.51
CA LYS A 26 7.39 -9.86 -8.93
C LYS A 26 7.82 -10.04 -7.47
N ILE A 27 9.11 -9.85 -7.18
CA ILE A 27 9.62 -9.93 -5.82
C ILE A 27 8.94 -8.87 -4.93
N PHE A 28 8.83 -7.65 -5.42
CA PHE A 28 8.15 -6.58 -4.69
C PHE A 28 6.70 -6.93 -4.41
N TYR A 29 6.00 -7.47 -5.39
CA TYR A 29 4.60 -7.87 -5.25
C TYR A 29 4.42 -8.95 -4.19
N ASP A 30 5.27 -9.98 -4.25
CA ASP A 30 5.19 -11.09 -3.28
C ASP A 30 5.41 -10.59 -1.86
N GLU A 31 6.41 -9.73 -1.64
CA GLU A 31 6.68 -9.14 -0.34
C GLU A 31 5.52 -8.26 0.14
N TYR A 32 4.94 -7.50 -0.78
CA TYR A 32 3.82 -6.62 -0.48
C TYR A 32 2.59 -7.40 -0.04
N LEU A 33 2.27 -8.47 -0.76
CA LEU A 33 1.16 -9.34 -0.40
C LEU A 33 1.37 -10.00 0.97
N GLU A 34 2.58 -10.48 1.23
CA GLU A 34 2.91 -11.09 2.50
C GLU A 34 2.74 -10.10 3.64
N ALA A 35 3.24 -8.90 3.50
CA ALA A 35 3.16 -7.88 4.53
C ALA A 35 1.72 -7.42 4.77
N LEU A 36 0.98 -7.15 3.70
CA LEU A 36 -0.38 -6.61 3.82
C LEU A 36 -1.42 -7.69 4.10
N GLY A 37 -1.15 -8.94 3.77
CA GLY A 37 -2.06 -10.05 4.02
C GLY A 37 -2.33 -10.30 5.50
N ARG A 38 -1.52 -9.71 6.38
CA ARG A 38 -1.70 -9.81 7.83
C ARG A 38 -2.78 -8.86 8.36
N TYR A 39 -3.19 -7.89 7.55
CA TYR A 39 -4.16 -6.88 7.95
C TYR A 39 -5.52 -7.19 7.34
N PRO A 40 -6.62 -6.95 8.07
CA PRO A 40 -7.94 -7.05 7.47
C PRO A 40 -8.14 -5.99 6.39
N GLU A 41 -9.00 -6.29 5.44
CA GLU A 41 -9.21 -5.44 4.28
C GLU A 41 -9.62 -4.01 4.65
N TRP A 42 -10.44 -3.85 5.68
CA TRP A 42 -10.88 -2.51 6.10
C TRP A 42 -9.72 -1.65 6.61
N GLN A 43 -8.71 -2.28 7.24
CA GLN A 43 -7.52 -1.53 7.68
C GLN A 43 -6.65 -1.14 6.49
N ILE A 44 -6.52 -2.00 5.49
CA ILE A 44 -5.79 -1.69 4.26
C ILE A 44 -6.46 -0.52 3.55
N ASP A 45 -7.79 -0.50 3.49
CA ASP A 45 -8.53 0.61 2.91
C ASP A 45 -8.28 1.92 3.66
N LEU A 46 -8.29 1.90 4.98
CA LEU A 46 -7.97 3.08 5.79
C LEU A 46 -6.56 3.58 5.51
N GLY A 47 -5.61 2.68 5.36
CA GLY A 47 -4.23 3.04 5.02
C GLY A 47 -4.13 3.69 3.65
N TYR A 48 -4.84 3.13 2.67
CA TYR A 48 -4.88 3.69 1.33
C TYR A 48 -5.47 5.09 1.32
N GLN A 49 -6.57 5.29 2.03
CA GLN A 49 -7.22 6.60 2.14
C GLN A 49 -6.34 7.61 2.87
N HIS A 50 -5.65 7.19 3.92
CA HIS A 50 -4.72 8.04 4.65
C HIS A 50 -3.57 8.48 3.75
N TRP A 51 -3.00 7.55 3.00
CA TRP A 51 -1.94 7.88 2.05
C TRP A 51 -2.44 8.87 0.99
N LYS A 52 -3.62 8.66 0.46
CA LYS A 52 -4.18 9.57 -0.55
C LYS A 52 -4.38 10.98 -0.01
N ARG A 53 -4.67 11.11 1.28
CA ARG A 53 -4.96 12.40 1.92
C ARG A 53 -3.70 13.12 2.36
N TYR A 54 -2.72 12.40 2.89
CA TYR A 54 -1.56 12.99 3.52
C TYR A 54 -0.23 12.54 2.93
N GLY A 55 -0.23 11.52 2.11
CA GLY A 55 0.99 10.92 1.62
C GLY A 55 1.61 11.64 0.43
N PRO A 56 2.83 11.26 0.06
CA PRO A 56 3.51 11.83 -1.10
C PRO A 56 2.85 11.38 -2.41
N PHE A 57 3.24 12.03 -3.49
CA PHE A 57 2.75 11.70 -4.82
C PHE A 57 3.07 10.26 -5.23
N PHE A 58 4.26 9.76 -4.85
CA PHE A 58 4.67 8.41 -5.19
C PHE A 58 4.08 7.41 -4.22
N PHE A 59 3.79 6.20 -4.73
CA PHE A 59 3.29 5.12 -3.90
C PHE A 59 4.33 4.75 -2.83
N PRO A 60 3.91 4.59 -1.57
CA PRO A 60 4.84 4.35 -0.47
C PRO A 60 5.50 2.97 -0.52
N THR A 61 6.63 2.83 0.17
CA THR A 61 7.21 1.53 0.43
C THR A 61 6.30 0.72 1.35
N ILE A 62 6.59 -0.58 1.51
CA ILE A 62 5.79 -1.44 2.40
C ILE A 62 5.75 -0.88 3.82
N GLY A 63 6.91 -0.47 4.36
CA GLY A 63 6.98 0.09 5.72
C GLY A 63 6.19 1.39 5.85
N GLU A 64 6.30 2.27 4.87
CA GLU A 64 5.54 3.52 4.86
C GLU A 64 4.04 3.26 4.76
N PHE A 65 3.63 2.29 3.95
CA PHE A 65 2.22 1.95 3.82
C PHE A 65 1.66 1.39 5.13
N ILE A 66 2.43 0.56 5.83
CA ILE A 66 2.03 0.06 7.15
C ILE A 66 1.82 1.23 8.13
N ASN A 67 2.70 2.24 8.08
CA ASN A 67 2.52 3.44 8.90
C ASN A 67 1.22 4.16 8.55
N HIS A 68 0.85 4.23 7.28
CA HIS A 68 -0.43 4.81 6.86
C HIS A 68 -1.61 3.98 7.35
N ILE A 69 -1.49 2.65 7.36
CA ILE A 69 -2.54 1.77 7.89
C ILE A 69 -2.77 2.06 9.37
N GLU A 70 -1.70 2.14 10.15
CA GLU A 70 -1.80 2.41 11.59
C GLU A 70 -2.31 3.82 11.88
N ALA A 71 -1.86 4.80 11.11
CA ALA A 71 -2.32 6.17 11.26
C ALA A 71 -3.81 6.31 10.91
N GLY A 72 -4.24 5.68 9.81
CA GLY A 72 -5.64 5.67 9.42
C GLY A 72 -6.53 5.00 10.45
N ARG A 73 -6.05 3.90 11.03
CA ARG A 73 -6.77 3.22 12.10
C ARG A 73 -6.93 4.10 13.34
N ARG A 74 -5.87 4.81 13.72
CA ARG A 74 -5.94 5.72 14.87
C ARG A 74 -6.92 6.86 14.64
N GLU A 75 -6.92 7.44 13.46
CA GLU A 75 -7.89 8.48 13.11
C GLU A 75 -9.32 7.96 13.15
N TRP A 76 -9.54 6.75 12.65
CA TRP A 76 -10.86 6.12 12.63
C TRP A 76 -11.38 5.87 14.04
N ILE A 77 -10.51 5.40 14.94
CA ILE A 77 -10.87 5.13 16.34
C ILE A 77 -11.11 6.44 17.10
N SER A 78 -10.30 7.46 16.83
CA SER A 78 -10.38 8.75 17.53
C SER A 78 -11.51 9.64 17.02
N GLY A 79 -11.86 9.43 15.76
CA GLY A 79 -12.88 10.24 15.12
C GLY A 79 -14.25 9.68 15.28
#